data_53f19a0530cf39ae317bec740aed874d
#
_entry.id   53f19a0530cf39ae317bec740aed874d
#
_cell.length_a   1.000
_cell.length_b   1.000
_cell.length_c   1.000
_cell.angle_alpha   90.00
_cell.angle_beta   90.00
_cell.angle_gamma   90.00
#
_symmetry.space_group_name_H-M   'P 1'
#
loop_
_entity.id
_entity.type
_entity.pdbx_description
1 polymer ?
#
loop_
_entity_poly.entity_id
_entity_poly.type
_entity_poly.pdbx_seq_one_letter_code
_entity_poly.pdbx_strand_id
1 'polypeptide(L)'
;MRRYLCVVLALVGLGLAGGGGLADAGAPVPEHECFYLKSLHFTANGMKFWYSKEQKGLELVTGVPYSKLTCQNCHVAGCDRCHRTERGKLLFYTTKAAQNPDMCLTCHAREKAMIRIDLRHKQEDVHLAKGMTCTDCHSKREMHGDGVEYNSLRQPGAMNTNCVKCHNAVKPSDAHTAHEGKLDCKACHVRHVISCTNCHFDHMVKTGKRKAIPVDSWVFLMNYRGKVTSANMQTFFVRPNKTFLMFAPQMSHSVSKNGRKCDDCHGAKPVLQVQKEKKIKLTWLEDGKVVNLKGVIPVAQGVKYECAYLDLKDGKWVPVKNPAEPVVQYAAFGEPLTKEQLEALAEHQEVPQPEMKAPTELK
;
A
#
# COMPACT_ATOMS: atom_id res chain seq x y z
N MET A 1 -17.85 27.80 10.42
CA MET A 1 -16.56 27.37 11.00
C MET A 1 -16.78 26.96 12.44
N ARG A 2 -16.92 25.67 12.70
CA ARG A 2 -17.06 25.14 14.06
C ARG A 2 -15.66 24.87 14.60
N ARG A 3 -15.23 25.66 15.56
CA ARG A 3 -14.03 25.40 16.35
C ARG A 3 -14.35 24.24 17.30
N TYR A 4 -13.74 23.08 17.09
CA TYR A 4 -13.79 21.99 18.04
C TYR A 4 -12.79 22.30 19.16
N LEU A 5 -13.34 22.59 20.33
CA LEU A 5 -12.58 22.72 21.56
C LEU A 5 -12.26 21.27 22.01
N CYS A 6 -11.00 20.93 22.19
CA CYS A 6 -10.61 19.69 22.85
C CYS A 6 -10.95 19.82 24.34
N VAL A 7 -12.19 19.55 24.71
CA VAL A 7 -12.61 19.53 26.10
C VAL A 7 -12.52 18.10 26.62
N VAL A 8 -11.58 17.85 27.49
CA VAL A 8 -11.58 16.62 28.32
C VAL A 8 -12.62 16.85 29.42
N LEU A 9 -13.78 16.23 29.31
CA LEU A 9 -14.78 16.19 30.37
C LEU A 9 -14.22 15.37 31.56
N ALA A 10 -13.70 16.07 32.58
CA ALA A 10 -13.48 15.48 33.89
C ALA A 10 -14.84 15.34 34.57
N LEU A 11 -15.34 14.11 34.76
CA LEU A 11 -16.47 13.82 35.61
C LEU A 11 -16.08 14.08 37.07
N VAL A 12 -16.56 15.19 37.62
CA VAL A 12 -16.47 15.49 39.03
C VAL A 12 -17.53 14.64 39.78
N GLY A 13 -17.09 13.54 40.38
CA GLY A 13 -17.88 12.80 41.34
C GLY A 13 -17.83 13.54 42.67
N LEU A 14 -18.98 14.02 43.18
CA LEU A 14 -19.11 14.48 44.55
C LEU A 14 -19.00 13.25 45.50
N GLY A 15 -17.88 13.16 46.21
CA GLY A 15 -17.66 12.24 47.31
C GLY A 15 -17.22 13.01 48.55
N LEU A 16 -17.94 12.82 49.67
CA LEU A 16 -17.75 13.48 50.96
C LEU A 16 -16.41 13.13 51.63
N ALA A 17 -15.77 14.19 52.08
CA ALA A 17 -14.85 14.33 53.21
C ALA A 17 -13.82 13.21 53.53
N GLY A 18 -12.56 13.48 53.19
CA GLY A 18 -11.36 12.82 53.71
C GLY A 18 -10.13 13.47 53.10
N GLY A 19 -9.34 14.20 53.91
CA GLY A 19 -8.19 15.02 53.46
C GLY A 19 -7.16 14.24 52.61
N GLY A 20 -7.21 14.44 51.34
CA GLY A 20 -6.21 14.04 50.37
C GLY A 20 -6.18 15.08 49.28
N GLY A 21 -5.01 15.59 48.93
CA GLY A 21 -4.78 16.69 48.02
C GLY A 21 -5.61 16.57 46.76
N LEU A 22 -6.29 17.64 46.38
CA LEU A 22 -6.92 17.85 45.09
C LEU A 22 -5.87 17.58 44.03
N ALA A 23 -6.03 16.50 43.29
CA ALA A 23 -5.30 16.34 42.03
C ALA A 23 -5.70 17.56 41.18
N ASP A 24 -4.70 18.33 40.82
CA ASP A 24 -4.79 19.49 39.95
C ASP A 24 -5.55 19.07 38.68
N ALA A 25 -6.71 19.66 38.46
CA ALA A 25 -7.44 19.47 37.20
C ALA A 25 -6.49 19.96 36.09
N GLY A 26 -5.85 19.00 35.45
CA GLY A 26 -4.73 19.26 34.54
C GLY A 26 -5.02 20.40 33.60
N ALA A 27 -4.04 21.26 33.44
CA ALA A 27 -4.09 22.38 32.52
C ALA A 27 -4.58 21.89 31.12
N PRO A 28 -5.38 22.69 30.40
CA PRO A 28 -5.86 22.29 29.10
C PRO A 28 -4.68 21.91 28.21
N VAL A 29 -4.74 20.71 27.63
CA VAL A 29 -3.70 20.19 26.72
C VAL A 29 -3.51 21.23 25.60
N PRO A 30 -2.28 21.73 25.39
CA PRO A 30 -2.02 22.70 24.37
C PRO A 30 -2.46 22.20 22.99
N GLU A 31 -3.00 23.08 22.13
CA GLU A 31 -3.56 22.70 20.82
C GLU A 31 -2.58 21.93 19.92
N HIS A 32 -1.28 22.16 20.10
CA HIS A 32 -0.20 21.45 19.38
C HIS A 32 0.03 20.01 19.85
N GLU A 33 -0.51 19.59 21.00
CA GLU A 33 -0.43 18.22 21.48
C GLU A 33 -1.54 17.31 20.92
N CYS A 34 -2.53 17.89 20.21
CA CYS A 34 -3.62 17.14 19.58
C CYS A 34 -3.24 16.59 18.18
N PHE A 35 -1.97 16.39 17.89
CA PHE A 35 -1.51 15.93 16.56
C PHE A 35 -2.12 14.59 16.17
N TYR A 36 -2.32 13.69 17.12
CA TYR A 36 -2.89 12.39 16.85
C TYR A 36 -4.28 12.45 16.21
N LEU A 37 -5.12 13.41 16.59
CA LEU A 37 -6.47 13.58 16.04
C LEU A 37 -6.46 13.95 14.54
N LYS A 38 -5.33 14.41 14.01
CA LYS A 38 -5.12 14.71 12.59
C LYS A 38 -4.33 13.63 11.85
N SER A 39 -3.84 12.61 12.57
CA SER A 39 -3.08 11.52 11.97
C SER A 39 -3.94 10.67 11.02
N LEU A 40 -3.31 10.03 10.04
CA LEU A 40 -4.01 9.09 9.16
C LEU A 40 -4.56 7.87 9.91
N HIS A 41 -3.94 7.49 11.04
CA HIS A 41 -4.45 6.42 11.88
C HIS A 41 -5.75 6.79 12.59
N PHE A 42 -5.87 8.03 13.03
CA PHE A 42 -7.10 8.51 13.67
C PHE A 42 -8.19 8.83 12.64
N THR A 43 -7.87 9.57 11.59
CA THR A 43 -8.87 10.08 10.63
C THR A 43 -9.34 9.03 9.63
N ALA A 44 -8.51 8.02 9.33
CA ALA A 44 -8.68 7.07 8.23
C ALA A 44 -8.93 7.77 6.85
N ASN A 45 -8.57 9.04 6.71
CA ASN A 45 -8.84 9.86 5.54
C ASN A 45 -8.32 9.24 4.25
N GLY A 46 -7.17 8.54 4.29
CA GLY A 46 -6.58 7.94 3.10
C GLY A 46 -7.51 6.98 2.37
N MET A 47 -8.25 6.15 3.12
CA MET A 47 -9.25 5.26 2.53
C MET A 47 -10.51 6.02 2.11
N LYS A 48 -11.02 6.93 2.94
CA LYS A 48 -12.20 7.76 2.67
C LYS A 48 -12.03 8.59 1.42
N PHE A 49 -10.89 9.27 1.30
CA PHE A 49 -10.58 10.14 0.17
C PHE A 49 -10.59 9.38 -1.15
N TRP A 50 -9.85 8.28 -1.25
CA TRP A 50 -9.74 7.51 -2.49
C TRP A 50 -10.98 6.66 -2.80
N TYR A 51 -11.83 6.40 -1.83
CA TYR A 51 -13.11 5.72 -2.04
C TYR A 51 -14.14 6.62 -2.70
N SER A 52 -14.07 7.93 -2.42
CA SER A 52 -15.11 8.89 -2.80
C SER A 52 -15.30 9.00 -4.32
N LYS A 53 -16.51 9.32 -4.74
CA LYS A 53 -16.86 9.52 -6.16
C LYS A 53 -16.11 10.72 -6.78
N GLU A 54 -15.76 11.74 -6.00
CA GLU A 54 -14.99 12.90 -6.42
C GLU A 54 -13.60 12.50 -6.90
N GLN A 55 -13.04 11.44 -6.32
CA GLN A 55 -11.76 10.85 -6.72
C GLN A 55 -11.92 9.72 -7.74
N LYS A 56 -13.08 9.62 -8.41
CA LYS A 56 -13.43 8.48 -9.28
C LYS A 56 -13.30 7.14 -8.57
N GLY A 57 -13.51 7.13 -7.25
CA GLY A 57 -13.36 5.97 -6.40
C GLY A 57 -14.52 4.98 -6.49
N LEU A 58 -14.41 3.92 -5.71
CA LEU A 58 -15.35 2.79 -5.71
C LEU A 58 -16.78 3.21 -5.38
N GLU A 59 -17.02 4.34 -4.73
CA GLU A 59 -18.34 4.91 -4.47
C GLU A 59 -19.14 5.17 -5.76
N LEU A 60 -18.49 5.51 -6.88
CA LEU A 60 -19.13 5.65 -8.20
C LEU A 60 -19.86 4.38 -8.63
N VAL A 61 -19.28 3.23 -8.30
CA VAL A 61 -19.81 1.93 -8.72
C VAL A 61 -20.83 1.40 -7.72
N THR A 62 -20.56 1.62 -6.42
CA THR A 62 -21.37 1.07 -5.34
C THR A 62 -22.57 1.93 -4.98
N GLY A 63 -22.46 3.26 -5.10
CA GLY A 63 -23.43 4.22 -4.58
C GLY A 63 -23.57 4.23 -3.04
N VAL A 64 -22.69 3.54 -2.32
CA VAL A 64 -22.72 3.43 -0.86
C VAL A 64 -21.72 4.40 -0.26
N PRO A 65 -22.12 5.37 0.57
CA PRO A 65 -21.20 6.31 1.19
C PRO A 65 -20.23 5.61 2.15
N TYR A 66 -18.98 6.13 2.23
CA TYR A 66 -17.91 5.54 3.05
C TYR A 66 -18.32 5.34 4.52
N SER A 67 -19.10 6.25 5.08
CA SER A 67 -19.57 6.17 6.47
C SER A 67 -20.43 4.94 6.79
N LYS A 68 -21.00 4.29 5.77
CA LYS A 68 -21.77 3.04 5.93
C LYS A 68 -20.91 1.79 5.75
N LEU A 69 -19.62 1.94 5.53
CA LEU A 69 -18.71 0.82 5.30
C LEU A 69 -17.95 0.45 6.56
N THR A 70 -17.69 -0.83 6.72
CA THR A 70 -16.82 -1.37 7.77
C THR A 70 -15.33 -1.15 7.50
N CYS A 71 -14.97 -0.49 6.41
CA CYS A 71 -13.59 -0.10 6.10
C CYS A 71 -12.95 0.75 7.20
N GLN A 72 -13.77 1.51 7.93
CA GLN A 72 -13.34 2.31 9.07
C GLN A 72 -13.02 1.49 10.33
N ASN A 73 -13.21 0.17 10.33
CA ASN A 73 -12.86 -0.70 11.47
C ASN A 73 -11.34 -0.71 11.77
N CYS A 74 -10.51 -0.27 10.82
CA CYS A 74 -9.09 -0.05 11.06
C CYS A 74 -8.77 1.34 11.65
N HIS A 75 -9.78 2.17 11.88
CA HIS A 75 -9.65 3.46 12.57
C HIS A 75 -9.18 3.25 14.01
N VAL A 76 -8.17 3.99 14.42
CA VAL A 76 -7.58 3.89 15.76
C VAL A 76 -7.97 5.12 16.56
N ALA A 77 -9.06 4.99 17.33
CA ALA A 77 -9.66 6.10 18.05
C ALA A 77 -8.88 6.53 19.32
N GLY A 78 -7.88 5.77 19.74
CA GLY A 78 -7.13 6.08 20.96
C GLY A 78 -5.85 5.26 21.12
N CYS A 79 -5.17 5.46 22.23
CA CYS A 79 -3.85 4.88 22.52
C CYS A 79 -3.90 3.37 22.81
N ASP A 80 -5.02 2.88 23.32
CA ASP A 80 -5.19 1.52 23.85
C ASP A 80 -4.77 0.44 22.86
N ARG A 81 -5.17 0.60 21.60
CA ARG A 81 -4.94 -0.41 20.58
C ARG A 81 -3.47 -0.71 20.35
N CYS A 82 -2.61 0.29 20.51
CA CYS A 82 -1.20 0.16 20.26
C CYS A 82 -0.36 0.03 21.53
N HIS A 83 -0.71 0.76 22.58
CA HIS A 83 0.15 0.92 23.75
C HIS A 83 -0.27 0.08 24.95
N ARG A 84 -1.55 -0.35 25.01
CA ARG A 84 -2.08 -1.11 26.13
C ARG A 84 -1.50 -2.51 26.21
N THR A 85 -1.10 -2.92 27.39
CA THR A 85 -0.71 -4.29 27.73
C THR A 85 -1.28 -4.66 29.11
N GLU A 86 -1.43 -5.95 29.37
CA GLU A 86 -2.00 -6.46 30.60
C GLU A 86 -0.99 -7.37 31.31
N ARG A 87 -0.90 -7.22 32.64
CA ARG A 87 -0.18 -8.14 33.52
C ARG A 87 -1.09 -8.52 34.68
N GLY A 88 -1.66 -9.71 34.61
CA GLY A 88 -2.73 -10.13 35.53
C GLY A 88 -3.96 -9.23 35.34
N LYS A 89 -4.40 -8.55 36.40
CA LYS A 89 -5.54 -7.61 36.38
C LYS A 89 -5.13 -6.15 36.16
N LEU A 90 -3.82 -5.87 36.00
CA LEU A 90 -3.31 -4.52 35.88
C LEU A 90 -3.12 -4.14 34.40
N LEU A 91 -3.51 -2.92 34.07
CA LEU A 91 -3.36 -2.32 32.74
C LEU A 91 -2.12 -1.41 32.73
N PHE A 92 -1.31 -1.54 31.69
CA PHE A 92 -0.13 -0.72 31.47
C PHE A 92 -0.14 -0.16 30.06
N TYR A 93 0.51 0.98 29.87
CA TYR A 93 0.76 1.58 28.56
C TYR A 93 2.26 1.63 28.34
N THR A 94 2.72 1.04 27.24
CA THR A 94 4.14 0.96 26.94
C THR A 94 4.42 1.21 25.45
N THR A 95 5.55 1.84 25.14
CA THR A 95 6.05 1.96 23.76
C THR A 95 6.44 0.60 23.21
N LYS A 96 6.93 -0.31 24.05
CA LYS A 96 7.29 -1.68 23.66
C LYS A 96 6.11 -2.46 23.08
N ALA A 97 4.90 -2.27 23.64
CA ALA A 97 3.68 -2.89 23.07
C ALA A 97 3.39 -2.36 21.67
N ALA A 98 3.51 -1.04 21.46
CA ALA A 98 3.29 -0.40 20.17
C ALA A 98 4.33 -0.76 19.10
N GLN A 99 5.54 -1.14 19.51
CA GLN A 99 6.63 -1.56 18.61
C GLN A 99 6.52 -3.03 18.16
N ASN A 100 5.60 -3.82 18.74
CA ASN A 100 5.41 -5.20 18.33
C ASN A 100 4.81 -5.26 16.89
N PRO A 101 5.51 -5.89 15.92
CA PRO A 101 5.01 -6.01 14.55
C PRO A 101 3.64 -6.68 14.45
N ASP A 102 3.35 -7.68 15.29
CA ASP A 102 2.06 -8.39 15.28
C ASP A 102 0.88 -7.45 15.53
N MET A 103 1.08 -6.42 16.38
CA MET A 103 0.05 -5.41 16.60
C MET A 103 -0.25 -4.63 15.32
N CYS A 104 0.76 -4.18 14.59
CA CYS A 104 0.61 -3.50 13.30
C CYS A 104 -0.13 -4.38 12.27
N LEU A 105 0.26 -5.65 12.20
CA LEU A 105 -0.25 -6.63 11.25
C LEU A 105 -1.69 -7.10 11.53
N THR A 106 -2.31 -6.66 12.63
CA THR A 106 -3.75 -6.86 12.85
C THR A 106 -4.61 -6.07 11.85
N CYS A 107 -4.15 -4.90 11.42
CA CYS A 107 -4.81 -4.03 10.45
C CYS A 107 -4.10 -4.03 9.08
N HIS A 108 -2.77 -4.09 9.06
CA HIS A 108 -1.95 -4.12 7.83
C HIS A 108 -1.90 -5.54 7.23
N ALA A 109 -3.09 -6.06 6.88
CA ALA A 109 -3.26 -7.45 6.42
C ALA A 109 -2.56 -7.75 5.10
N ARG A 110 -2.34 -6.74 4.24
CA ARG A 110 -1.61 -6.92 2.97
C ARG A 110 -0.13 -7.17 3.23
N GLU A 111 0.47 -6.40 4.11
CA GLU A 111 1.85 -6.55 4.54
C GLU A 111 2.05 -7.91 5.24
N LYS A 112 1.10 -8.29 6.10
CA LYS A 112 1.09 -9.64 6.71
C LYS A 112 1.07 -10.76 5.67
N ALA A 113 0.25 -10.61 4.63
CA ALA A 113 0.16 -11.58 3.56
C ALA A 113 1.46 -11.61 2.73
N MET A 114 2.07 -10.45 2.45
CA MET A 114 3.34 -10.33 1.74
C MET A 114 4.46 -11.05 2.48
N ILE A 115 4.65 -10.75 3.76
CA ILE A 115 5.68 -11.41 4.60
C ILE A 115 5.50 -12.92 4.58
N ARG A 116 4.26 -13.42 4.71
CA ARG A 116 3.98 -14.86 4.69
C ARG A 116 4.27 -15.51 3.34
N ILE A 117 4.03 -14.83 2.24
CA ILE A 117 4.34 -15.32 0.90
C ILE A 117 5.84 -15.39 0.70
N ASP A 118 6.56 -14.34 1.03
CA ASP A 118 8.01 -14.29 0.90
C ASP A 118 8.70 -15.38 1.75
N LEU A 119 8.24 -15.59 2.99
CA LEU A 119 8.75 -16.68 3.82
C LEU A 119 8.52 -18.07 3.18
N ARG A 120 7.34 -18.30 2.58
CA ARG A 120 7.06 -19.56 1.87
C ARG A 120 7.93 -19.76 0.65
N HIS A 121 8.26 -18.68 -0.05
CA HIS A 121 9.15 -18.69 -1.21
C HIS A 121 10.64 -18.65 -0.85
N LYS A 122 10.99 -18.58 0.44
CA LYS A 122 12.35 -18.37 0.94
C LYS A 122 13.01 -17.12 0.36
N GLN A 123 12.22 -16.06 0.23
CA GLN A 123 12.58 -14.77 -0.36
C GLN A 123 12.23 -13.62 0.57
N GLU A 124 12.63 -13.73 1.83
CA GLU A 124 12.33 -12.72 2.84
C GLU A 124 12.82 -11.32 2.43
N ASP A 125 12.09 -10.29 2.84
CA ASP A 125 12.55 -8.89 2.71
C ASP A 125 13.91 -8.72 3.36
N VAL A 126 14.83 -8.05 2.68
CA VAL A 126 16.24 -7.92 3.12
C VAL A 126 16.38 -7.22 4.47
N HIS A 127 15.47 -6.34 4.83
CA HIS A 127 15.49 -5.62 6.11
C HIS A 127 14.92 -6.49 7.24
N LEU A 128 13.81 -7.18 6.98
CA LEU A 128 13.22 -8.12 7.94
C LEU A 128 14.16 -9.29 8.23
N ALA A 129 14.82 -9.83 7.21
CA ALA A 129 15.83 -10.89 7.35
C ALA A 129 17.04 -10.45 8.21
N LYS A 130 17.26 -9.15 8.38
CA LYS A 130 18.28 -8.57 9.27
C LYS A 130 17.74 -8.23 10.67
N GLY A 131 16.50 -8.60 10.97
CA GLY A 131 15.86 -8.37 12.26
C GLY A 131 15.26 -6.96 12.43
N MET A 132 15.19 -6.15 11.37
CA MET A 132 14.48 -4.86 11.43
C MET A 132 12.98 -5.08 11.58
N THR A 133 12.33 -4.16 12.28
CA THR A 133 10.90 -4.16 12.55
C THR A 133 10.21 -2.98 11.86
N CYS A 134 8.91 -2.88 11.96
CA CYS A 134 8.14 -1.80 11.36
C CYS A 134 8.62 -0.42 11.81
N THR A 135 8.92 -0.26 13.09
CA THR A 135 9.29 1.02 13.71
C THR A 135 10.73 1.46 13.46
N ASP A 136 11.57 0.59 12.89
CA ASP A 136 12.91 0.98 12.45
C ASP A 136 12.87 1.87 11.21
N CYS A 137 11.80 1.76 10.42
CA CYS A 137 11.54 2.59 9.26
C CYS A 137 10.44 3.62 9.52
N HIS A 138 9.33 3.20 10.12
CA HIS A 138 8.14 4.03 10.35
C HIS A 138 8.25 4.78 11.68
N SER A 139 8.34 6.09 11.59
CA SER A 139 8.58 6.94 12.75
C SER A 139 7.32 7.19 13.59
N LYS A 140 7.53 7.60 14.86
CA LYS A 140 6.43 8.07 15.73
C LYS A 140 5.60 9.19 15.10
N ARG A 141 6.22 10.06 14.28
CA ARG A 141 5.51 11.13 13.56
C ARG A 141 4.50 10.56 12.56
N GLU A 142 4.84 9.49 11.84
CA GLU A 142 3.92 8.85 10.90
C GLU A 142 2.75 8.18 11.62
N MET A 143 2.99 7.68 12.85
CA MET A 143 1.96 7.05 13.66
C MET A 143 1.01 8.05 14.33
N HIS A 144 1.56 9.12 14.92
CA HIS A 144 0.81 10.07 15.72
C HIS A 144 0.43 11.36 14.97
N GLY A 145 0.95 11.56 13.75
CA GLY A 145 0.78 12.80 13.00
C GLY A 145 1.76 13.89 13.42
N ASP A 146 1.61 15.05 12.83
CA ASP A 146 2.44 16.26 13.02
C ASP A 146 1.61 17.53 13.10
N GLY A 147 0.29 17.39 13.31
CA GLY A 147 -0.65 18.49 13.34
C GLY A 147 -1.24 18.84 11.97
N VAL A 148 -0.75 18.26 10.88
CA VAL A 148 -1.32 18.42 9.55
C VAL A 148 -2.28 17.26 9.26
N GLU A 149 -3.45 17.55 8.74
CA GLU A 149 -4.41 16.55 8.30
C GLU A 149 -4.15 16.17 6.84
N TYR A 150 -3.78 14.93 6.60
CA TYR A 150 -3.49 14.40 5.27
C TYR A 150 -4.66 13.55 4.75
N ASN A 151 -4.91 13.65 3.45
CA ASN A 151 -5.89 12.81 2.74
C ASN A 151 -5.31 11.51 2.17
N SER A 152 -4.00 11.35 2.22
CA SER A 152 -3.32 10.16 1.73
C SER A 152 -1.91 10.06 2.30
N LEU A 153 -1.45 8.84 2.57
CA LEU A 153 -0.04 8.58 2.90
C LEU A 153 0.94 8.99 1.77
N ARG A 154 0.45 9.16 0.55
CA ARG A 154 1.24 9.62 -0.61
C ARG A 154 1.22 11.13 -0.80
N GLN A 155 0.43 11.85 -0.01
CA GLN A 155 0.48 13.31 -0.02
C GLN A 155 1.86 13.79 0.46
N PRO A 156 2.42 14.88 -0.13
CA PRO A 156 3.68 15.46 0.34
C PRO A 156 3.66 15.73 1.83
N GLY A 157 4.69 15.28 2.54
CA GLY A 157 4.81 15.47 3.98
C GLY A 157 4.14 14.40 4.84
N ALA A 158 3.17 13.62 4.33
CA ALA A 158 2.47 12.60 5.12
C ALA A 158 3.40 11.50 5.64
N MET A 159 4.27 11.00 4.77
CA MET A 159 5.28 9.99 5.11
C MET A 159 6.68 10.58 5.02
N ASN A 160 7.52 10.24 5.97
CA ASN A 160 8.93 10.60 5.96
C ASN A 160 9.85 9.39 5.81
N THR A 161 9.30 8.18 5.78
CA THR A 161 10.04 6.95 5.50
C THR A 161 10.43 6.90 4.03
N ASN A 162 11.73 6.82 3.76
CA ASN A 162 12.29 6.64 2.43
C ASN A 162 13.65 5.93 2.49
N CYS A 163 14.07 5.35 1.36
CA CYS A 163 15.29 4.55 1.28
C CYS A 163 16.56 5.37 1.56
N VAL A 164 16.61 6.61 1.06
CA VAL A 164 17.81 7.46 1.13
C VAL A 164 18.11 7.99 2.53
N LYS A 165 17.22 7.83 3.50
CA LYS A 165 17.53 8.14 4.90
C LYS A 165 18.65 7.28 5.45
N CYS A 166 18.72 6.01 5.05
CA CYS A 166 19.75 5.08 5.47
C CYS A 166 20.75 4.79 4.34
N HIS A 167 20.26 4.75 3.10
CA HIS A 167 21.07 4.53 1.90
C HIS A 167 21.47 5.87 1.26
N ASN A 168 22.14 6.73 2.03
CA ASN A 168 22.55 8.07 1.60
C ASN A 168 23.78 8.07 0.67
N ALA A 169 24.55 6.99 0.65
CA ALA A 169 25.71 6.78 -0.18
C ALA A 169 25.55 5.51 -1.03
N VAL A 170 24.63 5.55 -1.99
CA VAL A 170 24.49 4.46 -2.95
C VAL A 170 25.72 4.45 -3.84
N LYS A 171 26.43 3.31 -3.87
CA LYS A 171 27.62 3.16 -4.74
C LYS A 171 27.20 3.36 -6.19
N PRO A 172 27.90 4.23 -6.94
CA PRO A 172 27.69 4.35 -8.36
C PRO A 172 27.85 2.98 -9.05
N SER A 173 26.93 2.69 -9.96
CA SER A 173 26.98 1.53 -10.84
C SER A 173 26.20 1.89 -12.10
N ASP A 174 26.46 1.21 -13.19
CA ASP A 174 25.75 1.45 -14.45
C ASP A 174 24.23 1.38 -14.25
N ALA A 175 23.74 0.43 -13.45
CA ALA A 175 22.33 0.31 -13.15
C ALA A 175 21.75 1.52 -12.36
N HIS A 176 22.53 2.16 -11.49
CA HIS A 176 22.09 3.34 -10.74
C HIS A 176 22.22 4.65 -11.53
N THR A 177 23.16 4.71 -12.47
CA THR A 177 23.42 5.92 -13.28
C THR A 177 22.60 5.96 -14.57
N ALA A 178 22.29 4.80 -15.17
CA ALA A 178 21.61 4.70 -16.46
C ALA A 178 20.27 5.46 -16.54
N HIS A 179 19.56 5.61 -15.44
CA HIS A 179 18.25 6.24 -15.41
C HIS A 179 18.25 7.69 -14.91
N GLU A 180 19.41 8.25 -14.58
CA GLU A 180 19.56 9.67 -14.19
C GLU A 180 18.56 10.15 -13.12
N GLY A 181 18.22 9.28 -12.17
CA GLY A 181 17.25 9.56 -11.11
C GLY A 181 15.78 9.57 -11.55
N LYS A 182 15.46 9.17 -12.79
CA LYS A 182 14.08 9.05 -13.29
C LYS A 182 13.30 7.88 -12.69
N LEU A 183 14.00 6.92 -12.06
CA LEU A 183 13.38 5.81 -11.33
C LEU A 183 13.41 6.01 -9.82
N ASP A 184 12.34 5.57 -9.16
CA ASP A 184 12.31 5.35 -7.72
C ASP A 184 13.01 4.01 -7.40
N CYS A 185 13.75 3.92 -6.30
CA CYS A 185 14.41 2.70 -5.83
C CYS A 185 13.46 1.48 -5.85
N LYS A 186 12.19 1.71 -5.54
CA LYS A 186 11.15 0.68 -5.50
C LYS A 186 10.83 0.07 -6.86
N ALA A 187 11.07 0.77 -7.96
CA ALA A 187 10.84 0.22 -9.30
C ALA A 187 11.74 -1.00 -9.56
N CYS A 188 12.97 -0.97 -9.03
CA CYS A 188 13.96 -2.05 -9.19
C CYS A 188 14.02 -2.99 -7.99
N HIS A 189 14.00 -2.48 -6.76
CA HIS A 189 14.27 -3.26 -5.56
C HIS A 189 13.04 -3.91 -4.92
N VAL A 190 11.81 -3.52 -5.24
CA VAL A 190 10.60 -4.26 -4.84
C VAL A 190 10.48 -5.49 -5.72
N ARG A 191 10.56 -6.68 -5.13
CA ARG A 191 10.54 -7.96 -5.84
C ARG A 191 9.19 -8.23 -6.49
N HIS A 192 8.11 -8.08 -5.74
CA HIS A 192 6.74 -8.21 -6.23
C HIS A 192 5.74 -7.51 -5.29
N VAL A 193 4.51 -7.38 -5.77
CA VAL A 193 3.39 -6.87 -4.99
C VAL A 193 2.29 -7.93 -4.88
N ILE A 194 1.53 -7.89 -3.79
CA ILE A 194 0.28 -8.66 -3.67
C ILE A 194 -0.87 -7.79 -4.15
N SER A 195 -1.60 -8.31 -5.11
CA SER A 195 -2.86 -7.74 -5.56
C SER A 195 -4.06 -8.52 -5.02
N CYS A 196 -5.05 -7.81 -4.52
CA CYS A 196 -6.33 -8.41 -4.14
C CYS A 196 -7.29 -8.30 -5.32
N THR A 197 -7.53 -9.42 -6.01
CA THR A 197 -8.49 -9.48 -7.11
C THR A 197 -9.86 -9.92 -6.63
N ASN A 198 -10.90 -9.49 -7.35
CA ASN A 198 -12.28 -9.83 -7.04
C ASN A 198 -12.71 -9.52 -5.60
N CYS A 199 -12.28 -8.37 -5.05
CA CYS A 199 -12.77 -7.94 -3.75
C CYS A 199 -14.30 -7.79 -3.82
N HIS A 200 -15.00 -8.67 -3.10
CA HIS A 200 -16.45 -8.79 -3.21
C HIS A 200 -17.13 -7.77 -2.31
N PHE A 201 -17.66 -6.70 -2.92
CA PHE A 201 -18.18 -5.55 -2.18
C PHE A 201 -19.40 -5.91 -1.30
N ASP A 202 -20.39 -6.59 -1.87
CA ASP A 202 -21.63 -6.96 -1.15
C ASP A 202 -21.33 -7.87 0.05
N HIS A 203 -20.39 -8.80 -0.07
CA HIS A 203 -19.95 -9.61 1.06
C HIS A 203 -19.33 -8.75 2.17
N MET A 204 -18.50 -7.78 1.80
CA MET A 204 -17.88 -6.87 2.76
C MET A 204 -18.93 -6.03 3.50
N VAL A 205 -19.92 -5.48 2.78
CA VAL A 205 -21.02 -4.72 3.39
C VAL A 205 -21.84 -5.59 4.34
N LYS A 206 -22.20 -6.80 3.89
CA LYS A 206 -23.05 -7.72 4.66
C LYS A 206 -22.37 -8.29 5.92
N THR A 207 -21.08 -8.59 5.85
CA THR A 207 -20.38 -9.34 6.90
C THR A 207 -19.34 -8.55 7.67
N GLY A 208 -18.97 -7.36 7.19
CA GLY A 208 -17.85 -6.59 7.71
C GLY A 208 -16.47 -7.17 7.37
N LYS A 209 -16.40 -8.27 6.61
CA LYS A 209 -15.16 -8.98 6.28
C LYS A 209 -14.83 -8.87 4.81
N ARG A 210 -13.56 -8.58 4.50
CA ARG A 210 -13.07 -8.59 3.13
C ARG A 210 -12.95 -10.03 2.62
N LYS A 211 -13.43 -10.28 1.41
CA LYS A 211 -13.22 -11.53 0.67
C LYS A 211 -12.69 -11.16 -0.70
N ALA A 212 -11.49 -11.64 -1.00
CA ALA A 212 -10.80 -11.39 -2.26
C ALA A 212 -9.88 -12.56 -2.59
N ILE A 213 -9.41 -12.64 -3.81
CA ILE A 213 -8.46 -13.63 -4.28
C ILE A 213 -7.09 -12.95 -4.39
N PRO A 214 -6.12 -13.27 -3.53
CA PRO A 214 -4.79 -12.70 -3.63
C PRO A 214 -4.00 -13.34 -4.78
N VAL A 215 -3.29 -12.51 -5.53
CA VAL A 215 -2.33 -12.91 -6.56
C VAL A 215 -1.03 -12.13 -6.38
N ASP A 216 0.10 -12.68 -6.83
CA ASP A 216 1.44 -12.14 -6.60
C ASP A 216 2.38 -12.36 -7.80
N SER A 217 3.67 -12.16 -7.59
CA SER A 217 4.75 -12.37 -8.56
C SER A 217 4.70 -11.44 -9.77
N TRP A 218 4.18 -10.25 -9.60
CA TRP A 218 4.20 -9.15 -10.54
C TRP A 218 4.51 -7.83 -9.86
N VAL A 219 4.89 -6.83 -10.65
CA VAL A 219 5.00 -5.43 -10.24
C VAL A 219 4.41 -4.58 -11.34
N PHE A 220 3.53 -3.66 -10.97
CA PHE A 220 3.10 -2.62 -11.88
C PHE A 220 4.05 -1.43 -11.80
N LEU A 221 4.26 -0.75 -12.92
CA LEU A 221 5.02 0.50 -12.99
C LEU A 221 4.07 1.64 -13.31
N MET A 222 4.14 2.70 -12.51
CA MET A 222 3.38 3.94 -12.69
C MET A 222 4.29 5.15 -12.60
N ASN A 223 3.84 6.25 -13.20
CA ASN A 223 4.42 7.56 -12.94
C ASN A 223 3.95 8.06 -11.57
N TYR A 224 4.86 8.55 -10.76
CA TYR A 224 4.57 9.25 -9.51
C TYR A 224 5.54 10.41 -9.36
N ARG A 225 5.01 11.63 -9.50
CA ARG A 225 5.81 12.87 -9.44
C ARG A 225 6.99 12.88 -10.42
N GLY A 226 6.74 12.48 -11.63
CA GLY A 226 7.74 12.45 -12.69
C GLY A 226 8.70 11.25 -12.67
N LYS A 227 8.64 10.40 -11.64
CA LYS A 227 9.47 9.20 -11.54
C LYS A 227 8.65 7.93 -11.77
N VAL A 228 9.25 6.94 -12.40
CA VAL A 228 8.68 5.60 -12.48
C VAL A 228 8.85 4.89 -11.14
N THR A 229 7.77 4.40 -10.57
CA THR A 229 7.76 3.71 -9.27
C THR A 229 6.97 2.40 -9.32
N SER A 230 7.20 1.53 -8.33
CA SER A 230 6.38 0.33 -8.15
C SER A 230 4.95 0.68 -7.79
N ALA A 231 4.03 -0.07 -8.34
CA ALA A 231 2.60 0.08 -8.12
C ALA A 231 1.91 -1.27 -7.94
N ASN A 232 0.68 -1.22 -7.51
CA ASN A 232 -0.19 -2.36 -7.32
C ASN A 232 -1.52 -2.14 -8.04
N MET A 233 -2.24 -3.23 -8.27
CA MET A 233 -3.60 -3.19 -8.79
C MET A 233 -4.57 -3.89 -7.84
N GLN A 234 -5.85 -3.51 -7.89
CA GLN A 234 -6.94 -4.20 -7.22
C GLN A 234 -8.15 -4.23 -8.13
N THR A 235 -8.89 -5.35 -8.10
CA THR A 235 -10.21 -5.41 -8.74
C THR A 235 -11.30 -5.63 -7.72
N PHE A 236 -12.46 -5.02 -7.98
CA PHE A 236 -13.66 -5.18 -7.18
C PHE A 236 -14.79 -5.66 -8.06
N PHE A 237 -15.61 -6.51 -7.49
CA PHE A 237 -16.88 -6.91 -8.07
C PHE A 237 -18.02 -6.42 -7.20
N VAL A 238 -18.99 -5.77 -7.83
CA VAL A 238 -20.20 -5.20 -7.22
C VAL A 238 -21.40 -5.71 -7.99
N ARG A 239 -22.30 -6.42 -7.32
CA ARG A 239 -23.49 -6.98 -7.96
C ARG A 239 -24.36 -5.90 -8.59
N PRO A 240 -25.08 -6.21 -9.68
CA PRO A 240 -25.17 -7.54 -10.29
C PRO A 240 -24.02 -7.88 -11.26
N ASN A 241 -23.32 -6.89 -11.85
CA ASN A 241 -22.27 -7.12 -12.85
C ASN A 241 -21.25 -5.98 -12.94
N LYS A 242 -21.29 -5.01 -12.02
CA LYS A 242 -20.40 -3.86 -12.04
C LYS A 242 -18.99 -4.26 -11.59
N THR A 243 -18.00 -3.68 -12.24
CA THR A 243 -16.58 -3.96 -11.96
C THR A 243 -15.78 -2.67 -11.77
N PHE A 244 -14.70 -2.78 -11.02
CA PHE A 244 -13.83 -1.66 -10.73
C PHE A 244 -12.39 -2.14 -10.72
N LEU A 245 -11.50 -1.36 -11.32
CA LEU A 245 -10.07 -1.62 -11.41
C LEU A 245 -9.31 -0.41 -10.89
N MET A 246 -8.47 -0.59 -9.90
CA MET A 246 -7.67 0.46 -9.32
C MET A 246 -6.18 0.16 -9.46
N PHE A 247 -5.40 1.16 -9.88
CA PHE A 247 -3.95 1.17 -9.80
C PHE A 247 -3.49 2.24 -8.82
N ALA A 248 -2.43 1.95 -8.05
CA ALA A 248 -1.87 2.90 -7.11
C ALA A 248 -0.38 2.63 -6.87
N PRO A 249 0.48 3.65 -6.75
CA PRO A 249 1.84 3.48 -6.28
C PRO A 249 1.87 2.78 -4.93
N GLN A 250 2.71 1.77 -4.80
CA GLN A 250 2.85 0.99 -3.58
C GLN A 250 4.30 0.61 -3.30
N MET A 251 4.73 0.77 -2.06
CA MET A 251 5.88 0.07 -1.52
C MET A 251 5.41 -1.30 -1.03
N SER A 252 6.05 -2.37 -1.49
CA SER A 252 5.86 -3.71 -0.95
C SER A 252 7.00 -4.03 0.01
N HIS A 253 6.68 -4.70 1.12
CA HIS A 253 7.68 -5.25 2.05
C HIS A 253 8.20 -6.60 1.51
N SER A 254 8.72 -6.55 0.29
CA SER A 254 9.41 -7.63 -0.43
C SER A 254 10.61 -7.01 -1.15
N VAL A 255 11.50 -6.41 -0.37
CA VAL A 255 12.68 -5.72 -0.90
C VAL A 255 13.82 -6.72 -1.09
N SER A 256 14.45 -6.65 -2.27
CA SER A 256 15.64 -7.44 -2.61
C SER A 256 16.88 -6.57 -2.59
N LYS A 257 18.01 -7.15 -2.12
CA LYS A 257 19.32 -6.50 -2.22
C LYS A 257 19.70 -6.22 -3.68
N ASN A 258 19.46 -7.17 -4.56
CA ASN A 258 19.72 -7.03 -5.98
C ASN A 258 18.48 -6.44 -6.66
N GLY A 259 18.69 -5.40 -7.44
CA GLY A 259 17.65 -4.84 -8.29
C GLY A 259 17.26 -5.79 -9.43
N ARG A 260 16.22 -5.42 -10.17
CA ARG A 260 15.83 -6.11 -11.41
C ARG A 260 16.93 -5.97 -12.44
N LYS A 261 17.00 -6.94 -13.33
CA LYS A 261 17.83 -6.85 -14.54
C LYS A 261 17.18 -5.89 -15.55
N CYS A 262 17.97 -5.37 -16.47
CA CYS A 262 17.47 -4.47 -17.50
C CYS A 262 16.36 -5.12 -18.35
N ASP A 263 16.53 -6.36 -18.71
CA ASP A 263 15.60 -7.17 -19.53
C ASP A 263 14.34 -7.63 -18.78
N ASP A 264 14.31 -7.55 -17.45
CA ASP A 264 13.07 -7.73 -16.69
C ASP A 264 12.04 -6.64 -17.02
N CYS A 265 12.51 -5.48 -17.50
CA CYS A 265 11.72 -4.31 -17.84
C CYS A 265 11.80 -3.98 -19.31
N HIS A 266 13.02 -3.69 -19.83
CA HIS A 266 13.25 -3.26 -21.21
C HIS A 266 13.00 -4.40 -22.19
N GLY A 267 12.12 -4.14 -23.17
CA GLY A 267 11.73 -5.15 -24.14
C GLY A 267 10.97 -6.35 -23.60
N ALA A 268 10.61 -6.37 -22.29
CA ALA A 268 9.87 -7.46 -21.67
C ALA A 268 8.49 -7.64 -22.35
N LYS A 269 8.07 -8.89 -22.52
CA LYS A 269 6.84 -9.23 -23.24
C LYS A 269 5.61 -8.44 -22.80
N PRO A 270 5.30 -8.26 -21.48
CA PRO A 270 4.15 -7.47 -21.06
C PRO A 270 4.29 -5.98 -21.45
N VAL A 271 5.52 -5.45 -21.45
CA VAL A 271 5.80 -4.05 -21.84
C VAL A 271 5.53 -3.84 -23.31
N LEU A 272 6.06 -4.71 -24.16
CA LEU A 272 5.85 -4.67 -25.61
C LEU A 272 4.37 -4.84 -25.96
N GLN A 273 3.66 -5.73 -25.26
CA GLN A 273 2.24 -5.95 -25.45
C GLN A 273 1.44 -4.68 -25.12
N VAL A 274 1.69 -4.06 -23.97
CA VAL A 274 1.03 -2.79 -23.59
C VAL A 274 1.32 -1.69 -24.60
N GLN A 275 2.58 -1.57 -25.05
CA GLN A 275 2.96 -0.53 -26.00
C GLN A 275 2.29 -0.71 -27.38
N LYS A 276 2.32 -1.94 -27.92
CA LYS A 276 1.89 -2.23 -29.30
C LYS A 276 0.39 -2.47 -29.42
N GLU A 277 -0.15 -3.34 -28.54
CA GLU A 277 -1.52 -3.83 -28.66
C GLU A 277 -2.53 -2.96 -27.91
N LYS A 278 -2.08 -2.11 -26.96
CA LYS A 278 -2.94 -1.34 -26.04
C LYS A 278 -3.96 -2.22 -25.30
N LYS A 279 -3.60 -3.49 -25.12
CA LYS A 279 -4.42 -4.50 -24.47
C LYS A 279 -3.52 -5.53 -23.80
N ILE A 280 -3.90 -5.95 -22.58
CA ILE A 280 -3.14 -6.96 -21.85
C ILE A 280 -4.06 -7.74 -20.89
N LYS A 281 -3.89 -9.07 -20.88
CA LYS A 281 -4.63 -9.96 -19.98
C LYS A 281 -3.88 -10.09 -18.66
N LEU A 282 -4.44 -9.55 -17.58
CA LEU A 282 -3.82 -9.52 -16.26
C LEU A 282 -4.16 -10.78 -15.45
N THR A 283 -5.44 -11.19 -15.46
CA THR A 283 -5.88 -12.39 -14.75
C THR A 283 -6.86 -13.19 -15.58
N TRP A 284 -6.85 -14.52 -15.41
CA TRP A 284 -7.77 -15.43 -16.09
C TRP A 284 -8.10 -16.63 -15.21
N LEU A 285 -9.01 -17.46 -15.66
CA LEU A 285 -9.33 -18.73 -15.02
C LEU A 285 -8.60 -19.86 -15.72
N GLU A 286 -7.96 -20.70 -14.93
CA GLU A 286 -7.32 -21.94 -15.33
C GLU A 286 -7.66 -23.00 -14.27
N ASP A 287 -8.28 -24.09 -14.68
CA ASP A 287 -8.76 -25.17 -13.79
C ASP A 287 -9.59 -24.64 -12.59
N GLY A 288 -10.45 -23.67 -12.83
CA GLY A 288 -11.32 -23.06 -11.81
C GLY A 288 -10.59 -22.15 -10.80
N LYS A 289 -9.29 -21.89 -10.99
CA LYS A 289 -8.49 -20.99 -10.16
C LYS A 289 -8.16 -19.71 -10.93
N VAL A 290 -8.05 -18.62 -10.21
CA VAL A 290 -7.53 -17.38 -10.79
C VAL A 290 -6.03 -17.46 -10.88
N VAL A 291 -5.51 -17.33 -12.08
CA VAL A 291 -4.09 -17.15 -12.39
C VAL A 291 -3.83 -15.75 -12.90
N ASN A 292 -2.59 -15.29 -12.79
CA ASN A 292 -2.21 -13.95 -13.19
C ASN A 292 -0.92 -13.93 -14.01
N LEU A 293 -0.80 -12.92 -14.86
CA LEU A 293 0.43 -12.57 -15.54
C LEU A 293 1.55 -12.34 -14.52
N LYS A 294 2.78 -12.67 -14.87
CA LYS A 294 3.95 -12.50 -14.00
C LYS A 294 4.89 -11.43 -14.59
N GLY A 295 5.76 -10.87 -13.75
CA GLY A 295 6.79 -9.93 -14.17
C GLY A 295 6.38 -8.47 -14.04
N VAL A 296 6.98 -7.62 -14.85
CA VAL A 296 6.80 -6.17 -14.84
C VAL A 296 5.72 -5.76 -15.84
N ILE A 297 4.74 -4.99 -15.37
CA ILE A 297 3.57 -4.59 -16.15
C ILE A 297 3.45 -3.06 -16.10
N PRO A 298 3.60 -2.35 -17.21
CA PRO A 298 3.41 -0.90 -17.24
C PRO A 298 1.93 -0.54 -17.14
N VAL A 299 1.64 0.49 -16.36
CA VAL A 299 0.33 1.14 -16.34
C VAL A 299 0.38 2.33 -17.28
N ALA A 300 -0.36 2.29 -18.38
CA ALA A 300 -0.33 3.32 -19.41
C ALA A 300 -1.74 3.76 -19.81
N GLN A 301 -1.85 4.96 -20.34
CA GLN A 301 -3.12 5.53 -20.79
C GLN A 301 -3.66 4.77 -22.00
N GLY A 302 -4.99 4.58 -22.05
CA GLY A 302 -5.68 3.98 -23.19
C GLY A 302 -5.44 2.47 -23.36
N VAL A 303 -4.92 1.80 -22.35
CA VAL A 303 -4.72 0.34 -22.36
C VAL A 303 -5.91 -0.37 -21.76
N LYS A 304 -6.38 -1.41 -22.45
CA LYS A 304 -7.41 -2.33 -21.94
C LYS A 304 -6.75 -3.42 -21.08
N TYR A 305 -6.98 -3.35 -19.77
CA TYR A 305 -6.52 -4.34 -18.81
C TYR A 305 -7.61 -5.39 -18.58
N GLU A 306 -7.43 -6.58 -19.11
CA GLU A 306 -8.41 -7.66 -18.99
C GLU A 306 -8.20 -8.46 -17.71
N CYS A 307 -9.26 -8.56 -16.90
CA CYS A 307 -9.26 -9.29 -15.64
C CYS A 307 -10.41 -10.30 -15.59
N ALA A 308 -10.16 -11.45 -14.97
CA ALA A 308 -11.23 -12.37 -14.62
C ALA A 308 -12.05 -11.80 -13.46
N TYR A 309 -13.35 -11.63 -13.66
CA TYR A 309 -14.29 -11.21 -12.62
C TYR A 309 -15.13 -12.39 -12.13
N LEU A 310 -15.18 -12.55 -10.80
CA LEU A 310 -15.93 -13.61 -10.14
C LEU A 310 -16.86 -13.04 -9.08
N ASP A 311 -18.05 -13.62 -9.00
CA ASP A 311 -19.02 -13.42 -7.91
C ASP A 311 -18.78 -14.46 -6.80
N LEU A 312 -19.13 -14.14 -5.57
CA LEU A 312 -19.10 -15.05 -4.43
C LEU A 312 -20.51 -15.55 -4.12
N LYS A 313 -20.82 -16.77 -4.55
CA LYS A 313 -22.10 -17.43 -4.31
C LYS A 313 -21.91 -18.63 -3.37
N ASP A 314 -22.62 -18.65 -2.27
CA ASP A 314 -22.56 -19.73 -1.27
C ASP A 314 -21.14 -20.12 -0.87
N GLY A 315 -20.27 -19.11 -0.69
CA GLY A 315 -18.89 -19.27 -0.34
C GLY A 315 -17.95 -19.73 -1.48
N LYS A 316 -18.48 -19.95 -2.69
CA LYS A 316 -17.72 -20.36 -3.87
C LYS A 316 -17.56 -19.21 -4.85
N TRP A 317 -16.39 -19.13 -5.48
CA TRP A 317 -16.14 -18.20 -6.56
C TRP A 317 -16.70 -18.71 -7.88
N VAL A 318 -17.56 -17.92 -8.52
CA VAL A 318 -18.25 -18.26 -9.77
C VAL A 318 -17.97 -17.18 -10.82
N PRO A 319 -17.56 -17.53 -12.04
CA PRO A 319 -17.32 -16.55 -13.09
C PRO A 319 -18.54 -15.68 -13.36
N VAL A 320 -18.32 -14.39 -13.48
CA VAL A 320 -19.37 -13.43 -13.86
C VAL A 320 -19.56 -13.51 -15.37
N LYS A 321 -20.79 -13.77 -15.80
CA LYS A 321 -21.15 -13.70 -17.23
C LYS A 321 -21.33 -12.23 -17.62
N ASN A 322 -20.63 -11.81 -18.69
CA ASN A 322 -20.70 -10.46 -19.23
C ASN A 322 -20.50 -9.36 -18.17
N PRO A 323 -19.34 -9.32 -17.50
CA PRO A 323 -19.05 -8.23 -16.57
C PRO A 323 -19.05 -6.90 -17.32
N ALA A 324 -19.57 -5.86 -16.68
CA ALA A 324 -19.47 -4.52 -17.24
C ALA A 324 -17.99 -4.10 -17.37
N GLU A 325 -17.70 -3.23 -18.33
CA GLU A 325 -16.35 -2.63 -18.41
C GLU A 325 -15.99 -1.96 -17.07
N PRO A 326 -14.77 -2.17 -16.55
CA PRO A 326 -14.40 -1.64 -15.26
C PRO A 326 -14.28 -0.12 -15.27
N VAL A 327 -14.80 0.51 -14.24
CA VAL A 327 -14.38 1.87 -13.92
C VAL A 327 -12.92 1.80 -13.45
N VAL A 328 -12.04 2.53 -14.13
CA VAL A 328 -10.60 2.53 -13.83
C VAL A 328 -10.25 3.75 -13.00
N GLN A 329 -9.58 3.54 -11.87
CA GLN A 329 -9.05 4.59 -11.01
C GLN A 329 -7.53 4.52 -10.93
N TYR A 330 -6.87 5.67 -11.08
CA TYR A 330 -5.46 5.87 -10.71
C TYR A 330 -5.42 6.59 -9.37
N ALA A 331 -5.16 5.84 -8.30
CA ALA A 331 -5.24 6.34 -6.94
C ALA A 331 -3.87 6.77 -6.38
N ALA A 332 -3.88 7.35 -5.18
CA ALA A 332 -2.68 7.69 -4.42
C ALA A 332 -1.72 8.63 -5.18
N PHE A 333 -2.29 9.57 -5.97
CA PHE A 333 -1.55 10.51 -6.83
C PHE A 333 -0.60 9.83 -7.84
N GLY A 334 -0.84 8.56 -8.14
CA GLY A 334 -0.16 7.86 -9.22
C GLY A 334 -0.87 8.15 -10.54
N GLU A 335 -0.09 8.17 -11.60
CA GLU A 335 -0.55 8.41 -12.95
C GLU A 335 -0.08 7.28 -13.87
N PRO A 336 -0.73 7.04 -14.99
CA PRO A 336 -0.17 6.21 -16.03
C PRO A 336 1.23 6.70 -16.42
N LEU A 337 2.08 5.81 -16.89
CA LEU A 337 3.35 6.18 -17.48
C LEU A 337 3.11 7.15 -18.65
N THR A 338 3.99 8.13 -18.79
CA THR A 338 3.96 9.01 -19.96
C THR A 338 4.31 8.21 -21.21
N LYS A 339 4.05 8.80 -22.38
CA LYS A 339 4.40 8.18 -23.66
C LYS A 339 5.90 7.91 -23.74
N GLU A 340 6.71 8.88 -23.35
CA GLU A 340 8.17 8.80 -23.34
C GLU A 340 8.67 7.73 -22.36
N GLN A 341 8.06 7.63 -21.17
CA GLN A 341 8.40 6.59 -20.20
C GLN A 341 8.08 5.19 -20.72
N LEU A 342 6.94 5.03 -21.40
CA LEU A 342 6.56 3.75 -21.98
C LEU A 342 7.42 3.38 -23.20
N GLU A 343 7.76 4.33 -24.04
CA GLU A 343 8.64 4.14 -25.19
C GLU A 343 10.04 3.71 -24.74
N ALA A 344 10.65 4.46 -23.82
CA ALA A 344 11.94 4.12 -23.24
C ALA A 344 11.95 2.73 -22.56
N LEU A 345 10.83 2.34 -21.92
CA LEU A 345 10.70 1.02 -21.30
C LEU A 345 10.59 -0.10 -22.35
N ALA A 346 10.03 0.18 -23.51
CA ALA A 346 9.87 -0.80 -24.59
C ALA A 346 11.14 -1.00 -25.42
N GLU A 347 12.06 -0.04 -25.38
CA GLU A 347 13.36 -0.15 -26.08
C GLU A 347 14.19 -1.27 -25.44
N HIS A 348 14.79 -2.09 -26.30
CA HIS A 348 15.73 -3.11 -25.85
C HIS A 348 17.05 -2.44 -25.52
N GLN A 349 17.45 -2.47 -24.28
CA GLN A 349 18.77 -1.97 -23.86
C GLN A 349 19.77 -3.11 -24.01
N GLU A 350 20.77 -2.93 -24.89
CA GLU A 350 21.93 -3.81 -24.89
C GLU A 350 22.65 -3.64 -23.55
N VAL A 351 22.69 -4.71 -22.77
CA VAL A 351 23.46 -4.72 -21.52
C VAL A 351 24.93 -4.65 -21.93
N PRO A 352 25.71 -3.64 -21.49
CA PRO A 352 27.14 -3.66 -21.71
C PRO A 352 27.71 -4.97 -21.15
N GLN A 353 28.24 -5.81 -21.99
CA GLN A 353 28.94 -7.00 -21.51
C GLN A 353 30.14 -6.51 -20.69
N PRO A 354 30.35 -7.01 -19.47
CA PRO A 354 31.56 -6.69 -18.74
C PRO A 354 32.75 -7.07 -19.64
N GLU A 355 33.62 -6.11 -19.91
CA GLU A 355 34.87 -6.40 -20.64
C GLU A 355 35.53 -7.59 -19.96
N MET A 356 35.57 -8.71 -20.66
CA MET A 356 36.35 -9.85 -20.23
C MET A 356 37.83 -9.42 -20.31
N LYS A 357 38.36 -9.03 -19.13
CA LYS A 357 39.82 -8.85 -19.05
C LYS A 357 40.45 -10.15 -19.48
N ALA A 358 41.18 -10.08 -20.55
CA ALA A 358 41.97 -11.21 -21.02
C ALA A 358 42.79 -11.78 -19.85
N PRO A 359 42.92 -13.11 -19.76
CA PRO A 359 43.74 -13.71 -18.72
C PRO A 359 45.14 -13.12 -18.79
N THR A 360 45.59 -12.49 -17.74
CA THR A 360 46.98 -12.05 -17.61
C THR A 360 47.82 -13.30 -17.64
N GLU A 361 48.59 -13.51 -18.71
CA GLU A 361 49.56 -14.59 -18.77
C GLU A 361 50.49 -14.46 -17.57
N LEU A 362 50.41 -15.47 -16.73
CA LEU A 362 51.38 -15.67 -15.65
C LEU A 362 52.74 -15.98 -16.29
N LYS A 363 53.65 -15.03 -16.21
CA LYS A 363 55.11 -15.28 -16.45
C LYS A 363 55.72 -15.88 -15.18
#